data_d1d430a42c6d48c9bf73e28c457a9f70
#
_entry.id   d1d430a42c6d48c9bf73e28c457a9f70
#
_cell.length_a   1.000
_cell.length_b   1.000
_cell.length_c   1.000
_cell.angle_alpha   90.00
_cell.angle_beta   90.00
_cell.angle_gamma   90.00
#
_symmetry.space_group_name_H-M   'P 1'
#
loop_
_entity.id
_entity.type
_entity.pdbx_description
1 polymer ?
#
loop_
_entity_poly.entity_id
_entity_poly.type
_entity_poly.pdbx_seq_one_letter_code
_entity_poly.pdbx_strand_id
1 'polypeptide(L)'
;MYEVRNRLLRLLPPDELKHVLLLSEEVPLTKRQVLHRYGVRMQHVYFVESGLVSVGAKVGPQQFVEVWLIGSEGLAGIHLALTAKTQPMHRRIVQVAGAANRLTVDRFQEAIARLPTFRSVVHAYIASVLIQTAQSGACNTAHQLQQRLARWLLLARNALGSDEIPLTHQVLAQLLGVRRAGVTDCLLQLRKDGLIEMMRGCLVVRDAFRLAQISCHCWSLIEREYERQLLNVGTPNSELLVHANR
;
A
#
# COMPACT_ATOMS: atom_id res chain seq x y z
N MET A 1 8.53 17.54 -18.66
CA MET A 1 8.81 16.10 -18.37
C MET A 1 8.01 15.76 -17.12
N TYR A 2 7.06 14.85 -17.22
CA TYR A 2 6.22 14.44 -16.07
C TYR A 2 7.10 13.71 -15.04
N GLU A 3 7.12 14.18 -13.81
CA GLU A 3 7.89 13.56 -12.75
C GLU A 3 7.08 12.39 -12.14
N VAL A 4 7.48 11.16 -12.47
CA VAL A 4 6.87 9.94 -11.91
C VAL A 4 7.20 9.83 -10.42
N ARG A 5 6.18 9.75 -9.56
CA ARG A 5 6.33 9.58 -8.11
C ARG A 5 6.18 8.13 -7.67
N ASN A 6 5.47 7.32 -8.45
CA ASN A 6 5.29 5.90 -8.12
C ASN A 6 6.64 5.18 -8.04
N ARG A 7 6.94 4.62 -6.86
CA ARG A 7 8.24 4.00 -6.57
C ARG A 7 8.54 2.79 -7.46
N LEU A 8 7.52 2.03 -7.87
CA LEU A 8 7.70 0.87 -8.75
C LEU A 8 8.09 1.32 -10.16
N LEU A 9 7.41 2.33 -10.71
CA LEU A 9 7.72 2.87 -12.03
C LEU A 9 9.11 3.51 -12.09
N ARG A 10 9.58 4.12 -11.00
CA ARG A 10 10.91 4.71 -10.89
C ARG A 10 12.06 3.70 -10.92
N LEU A 11 11.78 2.42 -10.68
CA LEU A 11 12.78 1.34 -10.77
C LEU A 11 13.00 0.84 -12.21
N LEU A 12 12.17 1.29 -13.15
CA LEU A 12 12.27 0.83 -14.53
C LEU A 12 13.40 1.53 -15.28
N PRO A 13 14.10 0.82 -16.19
CA PRO A 13 14.98 1.46 -17.18
C PRO A 13 14.20 2.49 -18.01
N PRO A 14 14.87 3.56 -18.52
CA PRO A 14 14.20 4.64 -19.23
C PRO A 14 13.30 4.18 -20.38
N ASP A 15 13.71 3.16 -21.13
CA ASP A 15 12.96 2.64 -22.29
C ASP A 15 11.69 1.92 -21.85
N GLU A 16 11.77 1.05 -20.82
CA GLU A 16 10.60 0.36 -20.27
C GLU A 16 9.65 1.36 -19.60
N LEU A 17 10.19 2.33 -18.84
CA LEU A 17 9.38 3.39 -18.23
C LEU A 17 8.61 4.19 -19.29
N LYS A 18 9.32 4.64 -20.34
CA LYS A 18 8.68 5.36 -21.46
C LYS A 18 7.57 4.53 -22.10
N HIS A 19 7.81 3.24 -22.32
CA HIS A 19 6.81 2.33 -22.89
C HIS A 19 5.57 2.21 -22.00
N VAL A 20 5.76 1.97 -20.69
CA VAL A 20 4.65 1.88 -19.74
C VAL A 20 3.85 3.17 -19.66
N LEU A 21 4.52 4.34 -19.67
CA LEU A 21 3.85 5.64 -19.65
C LEU A 21 3.03 5.89 -20.91
N LEU A 22 3.52 5.47 -22.10
CA LEU A 22 2.75 5.56 -23.35
C LEU A 22 1.49 4.67 -23.34
N LEU A 23 1.50 3.58 -22.62
CA LEU A 23 0.34 2.69 -22.44
C LEU A 23 -0.62 3.17 -21.36
N SER A 24 -0.19 4.10 -20.50
CA SER A 24 -0.95 4.58 -19.35
C SER A 24 -1.67 5.90 -19.64
N GLU A 25 -2.60 6.21 -18.76
CA GLU A 25 -3.31 7.49 -18.68
C GLU A 25 -3.22 7.99 -17.25
N GLU A 26 -2.81 9.24 -17.07
CA GLU A 26 -2.87 9.88 -15.76
C GLU A 26 -4.32 10.24 -15.41
N VAL A 27 -4.77 9.81 -14.22
CA VAL A 27 -6.13 10.04 -13.76
C VAL A 27 -6.15 10.56 -12.32
N PRO A 28 -7.06 11.46 -11.97
CA PRO A 28 -7.29 11.86 -10.59
C PRO A 28 -7.93 10.72 -9.80
N LEU A 29 -7.51 10.58 -8.55
CA LEU A 29 -8.13 9.71 -7.55
C LEU A 29 -8.97 10.57 -6.61
N THR A 30 -10.29 10.39 -6.61
CA THR A 30 -11.19 11.14 -5.73
C THR A 30 -11.49 10.37 -4.45
N LYS A 31 -11.60 11.07 -3.32
CA LYS A 31 -11.92 10.45 -2.02
C LYS A 31 -13.21 9.65 -2.09
N ARG A 32 -13.20 8.42 -1.56
CA ARG A 32 -14.29 7.43 -1.59
C ARG A 32 -14.54 6.77 -2.96
N GLN A 33 -13.78 7.10 -3.99
CA GLN A 33 -13.84 6.40 -5.28
C GLN A 33 -13.52 4.92 -5.08
N VAL A 34 -14.37 4.05 -5.65
CA VAL A 34 -14.13 2.61 -5.68
C VAL A 34 -13.40 2.27 -6.97
N LEU A 35 -12.12 1.92 -6.87
CA LEU A 35 -11.31 1.51 -8.03
C LEU A 35 -11.66 0.09 -8.47
N HIS A 36 -11.80 -0.83 -7.49
CA HIS A 36 -12.20 -2.21 -7.76
C HIS A 36 -13.27 -2.67 -6.79
N ARG A 37 -14.35 -3.23 -7.32
CA ARG A 37 -15.44 -3.82 -6.53
C ARG A 37 -15.22 -5.31 -6.34
N TYR A 38 -15.56 -5.85 -5.17
CA TYR A 38 -15.54 -7.29 -4.90
C TYR A 38 -16.36 -8.04 -5.95
N GLY A 39 -15.76 -9.08 -6.56
CA GLY A 39 -16.43 -9.96 -7.52
C GLY A 39 -16.80 -9.34 -8.87
N VAL A 40 -16.50 -8.06 -9.11
CA VAL A 40 -16.79 -7.37 -10.38
C VAL A 40 -15.53 -7.32 -11.24
N ARG A 41 -15.65 -7.64 -12.53
CA ARG A 41 -14.53 -7.61 -13.47
C ARG A 41 -13.80 -6.27 -13.43
N MET A 42 -12.49 -6.32 -13.20
CA MET A 42 -11.62 -5.15 -13.28
C MET A 42 -11.35 -4.78 -14.74
N GLN A 43 -11.32 -3.49 -14.99
CA GLN A 43 -11.01 -2.93 -16.30
C GLN A 43 -9.63 -2.29 -16.34
N HIS A 44 -9.10 -1.89 -15.18
CA HIS A 44 -7.86 -1.13 -15.07
C HIS A 44 -6.99 -1.60 -13.90
N VAL A 45 -5.69 -1.31 -14.03
CA VAL A 45 -4.68 -1.35 -12.98
C VAL A 45 -4.24 0.08 -12.72
N TYR A 46 -3.94 0.45 -11.46
CA TYR A 46 -3.58 1.82 -11.08
C TYR A 46 -2.24 1.82 -10.34
N PHE A 47 -1.24 2.47 -10.91
CA PHE A 47 0.01 2.82 -10.23
C PHE A 47 -0.22 4.15 -9.51
N VAL A 48 -0.26 4.11 -8.19
CA VAL A 48 -0.60 5.30 -7.39
C VAL A 48 0.57 6.27 -7.39
N GLU A 49 0.35 7.51 -7.84
CA GLU A 49 1.34 8.58 -7.84
C GLU A 49 1.29 9.40 -6.56
N SER A 50 0.06 9.59 -6.04
CA SER A 50 -0.20 10.27 -4.78
C SER A 50 -1.55 9.85 -4.21
N GLY A 51 -1.77 10.15 -2.93
CA GLY A 51 -2.98 9.73 -2.22
C GLY A 51 -2.84 8.36 -1.58
N LEU A 52 -3.95 7.78 -1.12
CA LEU A 52 -3.97 6.53 -0.38
C LEU A 52 -5.18 5.69 -0.75
N VAL A 53 -4.95 4.44 -1.10
CA VAL A 53 -5.96 3.45 -1.43
C VAL A 53 -5.95 2.34 -0.39
N SER A 54 -7.10 2.03 0.23
CA SER A 54 -7.23 0.87 1.12
C SER A 54 -7.72 -0.34 0.36
N VAL A 55 -7.19 -1.51 0.70
CA VAL A 55 -7.61 -2.81 0.20
C VAL A 55 -8.35 -3.54 1.30
N GLY A 56 -9.65 -3.79 1.09
CA GLY A 56 -10.52 -4.41 2.07
C GLY A 56 -10.92 -5.83 1.71
N ALA A 57 -10.69 -6.76 2.63
CA ALA A 57 -11.21 -8.12 2.60
C ALA A 57 -12.66 -8.14 3.08
N LYS A 58 -13.50 -8.91 2.42
CA LYS A 58 -14.91 -9.09 2.82
C LYS A 58 -14.99 -10.05 4.02
N VAL A 59 -15.61 -9.59 5.11
CA VAL A 59 -15.81 -10.38 6.34
C VAL A 59 -17.29 -10.58 6.68
N GLY A 60 -18.19 -9.97 5.90
CA GLY A 60 -19.64 -10.09 6.04
C GLY A 60 -20.36 -9.56 4.80
N PRO A 61 -21.69 -9.57 4.74
CA PRO A 61 -22.46 -9.18 3.54
C PRO A 61 -22.09 -7.82 2.96
N GLN A 62 -21.90 -6.81 3.81
CA GLN A 62 -21.48 -5.45 3.45
C GLN A 62 -20.29 -4.97 4.27
N GLN A 63 -19.64 -5.86 5.04
CA GLN A 63 -18.54 -5.53 5.93
C GLN A 63 -17.20 -5.87 5.29
N PHE A 64 -16.27 -4.91 5.35
CA PHE A 64 -14.90 -5.04 4.87
C PHE A 64 -13.93 -4.56 5.94
N VAL A 65 -12.83 -5.30 6.11
CA VAL A 65 -11.71 -4.92 6.97
C VAL A 65 -10.49 -4.72 6.09
N GLU A 66 -9.70 -3.69 6.38
CA GLU A 66 -8.48 -3.41 5.63
C GLU A 66 -7.43 -4.50 5.88
N VAL A 67 -6.78 -4.90 4.80
CA VAL A 67 -5.70 -5.89 4.82
C VAL A 67 -4.35 -5.30 4.42
N TRP A 68 -4.33 -4.27 3.55
CA TRP A 68 -3.15 -3.44 3.29
C TRP A 68 -3.53 -2.09 2.68
N LEU A 69 -2.56 -1.15 2.68
CA LEU A 69 -2.62 0.16 2.05
C LEU A 69 -1.81 0.17 0.76
N ILE A 70 -2.19 1.05 -0.16
CA ILE A 70 -1.46 1.33 -1.39
C ILE A 70 -1.32 2.85 -1.51
N GLY A 71 -0.11 3.33 -1.51
CA GLY A 71 0.27 4.70 -1.82
C GLY A 71 1.22 4.75 -3.02
N SER A 72 2.12 5.72 -3.05
CA SER A 72 3.10 5.86 -4.14
C SER A 72 4.12 4.72 -4.21
N GLU A 73 4.16 3.83 -3.23
CA GLU A 73 4.98 2.62 -3.22
C GLU A 73 4.39 1.45 -4.02
N GLY A 74 3.15 1.58 -4.53
CA GLY A 74 2.48 0.38 -5.01
C GLY A 74 1.50 0.56 -6.16
N LEU A 75 0.78 -0.52 -6.45
CA LEU A 75 -0.24 -0.57 -7.49
C LEU A 75 -1.49 -1.34 -7.05
N ALA A 76 -2.65 -0.90 -7.53
CA ALA A 76 -3.93 -1.59 -7.34
C ALA A 76 -4.23 -2.48 -8.56
N GLY A 77 -4.40 -3.80 -8.32
CA GLY A 77 -4.66 -4.79 -9.38
C GLY A 77 -3.57 -5.86 -9.53
N ILE A 78 -2.69 -6.00 -8.52
CA ILE A 78 -1.47 -6.85 -8.55
C ILE A 78 -1.71 -8.29 -9.01
N HIS A 79 -2.86 -8.90 -8.67
CA HIS A 79 -3.11 -10.31 -9.01
C HIS A 79 -3.23 -10.57 -10.52
N LEU A 80 -3.47 -9.55 -11.33
CA LEU A 80 -3.51 -9.65 -12.79
C LEU A 80 -2.14 -9.97 -13.42
N ALA A 81 -1.05 -9.77 -12.66
CA ALA A 81 0.28 -10.21 -13.08
C ALA A 81 0.47 -11.74 -12.95
N LEU A 82 -0.37 -12.39 -12.14
CA LEU A 82 -0.28 -13.84 -11.87
C LEU A 82 -1.37 -14.66 -12.54
N THR A 83 -2.48 -14.05 -12.93
CA THR A 83 -3.66 -14.76 -13.45
C THR A 83 -4.48 -13.89 -14.40
N ALA A 84 -5.09 -14.51 -15.39
CA ALA A 84 -6.05 -13.84 -16.27
C ALA A 84 -7.44 -13.62 -15.62
N LYS A 85 -7.67 -14.10 -14.38
CA LYS A 85 -8.93 -13.88 -13.66
C LYS A 85 -9.03 -12.42 -13.25
N THR A 86 -10.00 -11.71 -13.80
CA THR A 86 -10.15 -10.25 -13.61
C THR A 86 -11.07 -9.86 -12.46
N GLN A 87 -11.73 -10.81 -11.80
CA GLN A 87 -12.64 -10.54 -10.67
C GLN A 87 -11.88 -10.55 -9.34
N PRO A 88 -11.74 -9.39 -8.66
CA PRO A 88 -11.00 -9.31 -7.42
C PRO A 88 -11.83 -9.84 -6.25
N MET A 89 -11.15 -10.51 -5.32
CA MET A 89 -11.73 -10.92 -4.02
C MET A 89 -11.62 -9.83 -2.94
N HIS A 90 -11.05 -8.67 -3.28
CA HIS A 90 -10.87 -7.53 -2.38
C HIS A 90 -11.41 -6.25 -3.03
N ARG A 91 -12.03 -5.40 -2.22
CA ARG A 91 -12.45 -4.06 -2.62
C ARG A 91 -11.30 -3.06 -2.47
N ARG A 92 -11.13 -2.14 -3.42
CA ARG A 92 -10.14 -1.06 -3.36
C ARG A 92 -10.83 0.29 -3.39
N ILE A 93 -10.59 1.10 -2.34
CA ILE A 93 -11.23 2.42 -2.17
C ILE A 93 -10.18 3.47 -1.90
N VAL A 94 -10.31 4.61 -2.56
CA VAL A 94 -9.50 5.80 -2.31
C VAL A 94 -9.87 6.41 -0.96
N GLN A 95 -8.93 6.44 -0.02
CA GLN A 95 -9.08 7.04 1.30
C GLN A 95 -8.61 8.50 1.31
N VAL A 96 -7.51 8.79 0.62
CA VAL A 96 -6.95 10.13 0.43
C VAL A 96 -6.86 10.40 -1.06
N ALA A 97 -7.42 11.54 -1.50
CA ALA A 97 -7.40 11.95 -2.90
C ALA A 97 -5.96 12.13 -3.41
N GLY A 98 -5.76 11.93 -4.71
CA GLY A 98 -4.45 12.04 -5.34
C GLY A 98 -4.53 11.78 -6.83
N ALA A 99 -3.53 11.10 -7.38
CA ALA A 99 -3.43 10.74 -8.80
C ALA A 99 -2.86 9.34 -8.99
N ALA A 100 -3.09 8.73 -10.15
CA ALA A 100 -2.49 7.47 -10.55
C ALA A 100 -2.26 7.40 -12.06
N ASN A 101 -1.25 6.65 -12.47
CA ASN A 101 -1.12 6.16 -13.83
C ASN A 101 -1.96 4.91 -14.00
N ARG A 102 -2.98 4.96 -14.86
CA ARG A 102 -3.93 3.90 -15.10
C ARG A 102 -3.64 3.19 -16.42
N LEU A 103 -3.59 1.85 -16.40
CA LEU A 103 -3.54 1.00 -17.59
C LEU A 103 -4.82 0.17 -17.68
N THR A 104 -5.29 -0.12 -18.90
CA THR A 104 -6.27 -1.19 -19.09
C THR A 104 -5.66 -2.54 -18.72
N VAL A 105 -6.49 -3.51 -18.36
CA VAL A 105 -6.02 -4.88 -18.04
C VAL A 105 -5.19 -5.46 -19.17
N ASP A 106 -5.64 -5.32 -20.42
CA ASP A 106 -4.96 -5.88 -21.59
C ASP A 106 -3.57 -5.25 -21.80
N ARG A 107 -3.44 -3.92 -21.68
CA ARG A 107 -2.16 -3.22 -21.76
C ARG A 107 -1.21 -3.59 -20.62
N PHE A 108 -1.75 -3.77 -19.41
CA PHE A 108 -0.95 -4.22 -18.28
C PHE A 108 -0.41 -5.63 -18.50
N GLN A 109 -1.23 -6.57 -18.99
CA GLN A 109 -0.82 -7.94 -19.30
C GLN A 109 0.19 -7.98 -20.46
N GLU A 110 0.01 -7.14 -21.48
CA GLU A 110 0.99 -6.95 -22.55
C GLU A 110 2.34 -6.46 -21.99
N ALA A 111 2.34 -5.45 -21.13
CA ALA A 111 3.56 -4.95 -20.49
C ALA A 111 4.25 -6.02 -19.65
N ILE A 112 3.51 -6.79 -18.83
CA ILE A 112 4.03 -7.94 -18.07
C ILE A 112 4.68 -8.99 -18.99
N ALA A 113 4.10 -9.26 -20.15
CA ALA A 113 4.63 -10.25 -21.07
C ALA A 113 5.91 -9.79 -21.80
N ARG A 114 5.98 -8.51 -22.17
CA ARG A 114 7.02 -7.95 -23.05
C ARG A 114 8.18 -7.27 -22.33
N LEU A 115 7.96 -6.71 -21.13
CA LEU A 115 8.93 -5.90 -20.41
C LEU A 115 9.48 -6.67 -19.20
N PRO A 116 10.71 -7.20 -19.29
CA PRO A 116 11.22 -8.11 -18.26
C PRO A 116 11.48 -7.41 -16.92
N THR A 117 11.97 -6.16 -16.92
CA THR A 117 12.20 -5.42 -15.67
C THR A 117 10.87 -5.03 -15.03
N PHE A 118 9.91 -4.56 -15.82
CA PHE A 118 8.56 -4.25 -15.34
C PHE A 118 7.91 -5.47 -14.66
N ARG A 119 7.98 -6.63 -15.29
CA ARG A 119 7.50 -7.90 -14.70
C ARG A 119 8.19 -8.21 -13.37
N SER A 120 9.52 -8.09 -13.33
CA SER A 120 10.30 -8.37 -12.12
C SER A 120 9.93 -7.41 -10.98
N VAL A 121 9.79 -6.10 -11.24
CA VAL A 121 9.35 -5.08 -10.27
C VAL A 121 7.95 -5.42 -9.74
N VAL A 122 7.00 -5.76 -10.61
CA VAL A 122 5.64 -6.10 -10.19
C VAL A 122 5.62 -7.38 -9.35
N HIS A 123 6.41 -8.41 -9.71
CA HIS A 123 6.51 -9.64 -8.92
C HIS A 123 7.16 -9.41 -7.56
N ALA A 124 8.19 -8.59 -7.47
CA ALA A 124 8.82 -8.19 -6.20
C ALA A 124 7.83 -7.46 -5.29
N TYR A 125 7.02 -6.55 -5.85
CA TYR A 125 5.96 -5.90 -5.11
C TYR A 125 4.88 -6.89 -4.63
N ILE A 126 4.48 -7.87 -5.45
CA ILE A 126 3.54 -8.93 -5.03
C ILE A 126 4.12 -9.70 -3.82
N ALA A 127 5.40 -10.08 -3.86
CA ALA A 127 6.05 -10.77 -2.75
C ALA A 127 6.01 -9.94 -1.46
N SER A 128 6.29 -8.62 -1.54
CA SER A 128 6.20 -7.72 -0.38
C SER A 128 4.78 -7.61 0.17
N VAL A 129 3.76 -7.55 -0.70
CA VAL A 129 2.34 -7.49 -0.29
C VAL A 129 1.91 -8.80 0.39
N LEU A 130 2.38 -9.97 -0.06
CA LEU A 130 2.10 -11.25 0.60
C LEU A 130 2.62 -11.24 2.04
N ILE A 131 3.85 -10.76 2.25
CA ILE A 131 4.44 -10.65 3.59
C ILE A 131 3.69 -9.61 4.43
N GLN A 132 3.39 -8.44 3.87
CA GLN A 132 2.63 -7.39 4.56
C GLN A 132 1.26 -7.89 5.02
N THR A 133 0.53 -8.63 4.19
CA THR A 133 -0.80 -9.15 4.52
C THR A 133 -0.74 -10.25 5.58
N ALA A 134 0.21 -11.19 5.46
CA ALA A 134 0.45 -12.22 6.48
C ALA A 134 0.83 -11.60 7.82
N GLN A 135 1.77 -10.63 7.83
CA GLN A 135 2.21 -9.93 9.03
C GLN A 135 1.09 -9.08 9.64
N SER A 136 0.22 -8.48 8.83
CA SER A 136 -0.96 -7.74 9.31
C SER A 136 -1.96 -8.66 9.99
N GLY A 137 -2.18 -9.86 9.46
CA GLY A 137 -3.02 -10.89 10.08
C GLY A 137 -2.50 -11.30 11.46
N ALA A 138 -1.21 -11.66 11.56
CA ALA A 138 -0.56 -12.01 12.83
C ALA A 138 -0.59 -10.84 13.82
N CYS A 139 -0.32 -9.61 13.35
CA CYS A 139 -0.36 -8.41 14.17
C CYS A 139 -1.74 -8.14 14.77
N ASN A 140 -2.81 -8.39 14.01
CA ASN A 140 -4.19 -8.16 14.48
C ASN A 140 -4.59 -9.06 15.64
N THR A 141 -3.98 -10.22 15.77
CA THR A 141 -4.24 -11.18 16.88
C THR A 141 -3.28 -11.02 18.05
N ALA A 142 -2.03 -10.63 17.80
CA ALA A 142 -0.96 -10.68 18.80
C ALA A 142 -0.69 -9.33 19.51
N HIS A 143 -1.07 -8.19 18.90
CA HIS A 143 -0.68 -6.87 19.40
C HIS A 143 -1.88 -6.01 19.83
N GLN A 144 -1.64 -5.16 20.83
CA GLN A 144 -2.63 -4.23 21.36
C GLN A 144 -2.99 -3.14 20.33
N LEU A 145 -4.19 -2.55 20.46
CA LEU A 145 -4.71 -1.56 19.53
C LEU A 145 -3.76 -0.36 19.35
N GLN A 146 -3.17 0.14 20.44
CA GLN A 146 -2.22 1.28 20.36
C GLN A 146 -1.01 0.95 19.48
N GLN A 147 -0.42 -0.22 19.63
CA GLN A 147 0.72 -0.67 18.80
C GLN A 147 0.32 -0.84 17.33
N ARG A 148 -0.86 -1.40 17.07
CA ARG A 148 -1.43 -1.57 15.74
C ARG A 148 -1.73 -0.23 15.06
N LEU A 149 -2.28 0.73 15.83
CA LEU A 149 -2.57 2.08 15.36
C LEU A 149 -1.25 2.82 15.02
N ALA A 150 -0.24 2.76 15.89
CA ALA A 150 1.08 3.35 15.62
C ALA A 150 1.71 2.77 14.35
N ARG A 151 1.71 1.43 14.19
CA ARG A 151 2.14 0.76 12.95
C ARG A 151 1.39 1.30 11.73
N TRP A 152 0.07 1.39 11.83
CA TRP A 152 -0.79 1.83 10.73
C TRP A 152 -0.47 3.28 10.32
N LEU A 153 -0.30 4.18 11.30
CA LEU A 153 0.06 5.58 11.05
C LEU A 153 1.41 5.71 10.34
N LEU A 154 2.39 4.91 10.73
CA LEU A 154 3.71 4.88 10.07
C LEU A 154 3.62 4.36 8.63
N LEU A 155 2.87 3.29 8.38
CA LEU A 155 2.65 2.78 7.02
C LEU A 155 1.93 3.81 6.15
N ALA A 156 0.88 4.46 6.68
CA ALA A 156 0.15 5.49 5.95
C ALA A 156 1.02 6.73 5.65
N ARG A 157 1.86 7.14 6.62
CA ARG A 157 2.85 8.21 6.45
C ARG A 157 3.81 7.91 5.29
N ASN A 158 4.39 6.70 5.28
CA ASN A 158 5.32 6.28 4.24
C ASN A 158 4.64 6.19 2.86
N ALA A 159 3.42 5.63 2.80
CA ALA A 159 2.63 5.52 1.58
C ALA A 159 2.22 6.89 1.01
N LEU A 160 1.90 7.86 1.87
CA LEU A 160 1.58 9.24 1.48
C LEU A 160 2.83 10.08 1.16
N GLY A 161 4.00 9.72 1.69
CA GLY A 161 5.19 10.55 1.65
C GLY A 161 5.00 11.88 2.41
N SER A 162 4.17 11.89 3.47
CA SER A 162 3.77 13.08 4.22
C SER A 162 3.50 12.74 5.67
N ASP A 163 3.84 13.65 6.59
CA ASP A 163 3.48 13.54 8.00
C ASP A 163 1.97 13.79 8.23
N GLU A 164 1.29 14.42 7.27
CA GLU A 164 -0.14 14.69 7.33
C GLU A 164 -0.95 13.50 6.78
N ILE A 165 -1.86 12.99 7.60
CA ILE A 165 -2.75 11.87 7.27
C ILE A 165 -4.20 12.39 7.35
N PRO A 166 -4.81 12.80 6.20
CA PRO A 166 -6.13 13.45 6.19
C PRO A 166 -7.28 12.46 6.35
N LEU A 167 -7.32 11.75 7.49
CA LEU A 167 -8.31 10.76 7.85
C LEU A 167 -8.95 11.07 9.20
N THR A 168 -10.21 10.65 9.35
CA THR A 168 -10.98 10.79 10.60
C THR A 168 -10.85 9.55 11.48
N HIS A 169 -11.11 9.69 12.78
CA HIS A 169 -11.16 8.57 13.74
C HIS A 169 -12.15 7.47 13.30
N GLN A 170 -13.26 7.85 12.67
CA GLN A 170 -14.25 6.89 12.16
C GLN A 170 -13.68 6.03 11.03
N VAL A 171 -12.94 6.65 10.09
CA VAL A 171 -12.29 5.92 8.99
C VAL A 171 -11.21 4.98 9.54
N LEU A 172 -10.36 5.47 10.46
CA LEU A 172 -9.34 4.63 11.10
C LEU A 172 -9.94 3.43 11.84
N ALA A 173 -11.05 3.64 12.55
CA ALA A 173 -11.75 2.55 13.24
C ALA A 173 -12.27 1.48 12.27
N GLN A 174 -12.83 1.91 11.13
CA GLN A 174 -13.26 1.00 10.06
C GLN A 174 -12.09 0.24 9.45
N LEU A 175 -10.96 0.92 9.18
CA LEU A 175 -9.77 0.31 8.60
C LEU A 175 -9.14 -0.71 9.56
N LEU A 176 -9.05 -0.38 10.86
CA LEU A 176 -8.48 -1.26 11.88
C LEU A 176 -9.46 -2.36 12.36
N GLY A 177 -10.73 -2.33 11.94
CA GLY A 177 -11.74 -3.29 12.35
C GLY A 177 -12.11 -3.21 13.83
N VAL A 178 -12.13 -2.01 14.43
CA VAL A 178 -12.36 -1.77 15.85
C VAL A 178 -13.42 -0.69 16.10
N ARG A 179 -13.85 -0.52 17.37
CA ARG A 179 -14.77 0.55 17.76
C ARG A 179 -14.07 1.92 17.72
N ARG A 180 -14.79 2.95 17.27
CA ARG A 180 -14.28 4.33 17.20
C ARG A 180 -13.77 4.86 18.54
N ALA A 181 -14.45 4.52 19.66
CA ALA A 181 -14.01 4.95 20.99
C ALA A 181 -12.57 4.50 21.28
N GLY A 182 -12.25 3.21 21.06
CA GLY A 182 -10.89 2.69 21.29
C GLY A 182 -9.83 3.39 20.44
N VAL A 183 -10.13 3.73 19.15
CA VAL A 183 -9.21 4.53 18.32
C VAL A 183 -9.05 5.93 18.91
N THR A 184 -10.13 6.57 19.33
CA THR A 184 -10.08 7.90 19.93
C THR A 184 -9.23 7.92 21.18
N ASP A 185 -9.38 6.95 22.07
CA ASP A 185 -8.59 6.86 23.32
C ASP A 185 -7.10 6.67 23.02
N CYS A 186 -6.75 5.78 22.08
CA CYS A 186 -5.36 5.61 21.64
C CYS A 186 -4.78 6.88 21.02
N LEU A 187 -5.52 7.57 20.16
CA LEU A 187 -5.06 8.84 19.56
C LEU A 187 -4.86 9.94 20.60
N LEU A 188 -5.73 10.04 21.59
CA LEU A 188 -5.58 11.00 22.69
C LEU A 188 -4.30 10.72 23.50
N GLN A 189 -4.00 9.43 23.75
CA GLN A 189 -2.75 9.06 24.43
C GLN A 189 -1.52 9.42 23.57
N LEU A 190 -1.52 9.07 22.27
CA LEU A 190 -0.41 9.41 21.35
C LEU A 190 -0.20 10.94 21.27
N ARG A 191 -1.28 11.73 21.29
CA ARG A 191 -1.20 13.20 21.32
C ARG A 191 -0.62 13.70 22.64
N LYS A 192 -1.06 13.17 23.79
CA LYS A 192 -0.54 13.50 25.11
C LYS A 192 0.97 13.25 25.21
N ASP A 193 1.44 12.18 24.58
CA ASP A 193 2.85 11.80 24.54
C ASP A 193 3.65 12.62 23.49
N GLY A 194 3.00 13.55 22.76
CA GLY A 194 3.62 14.44 21.78
C GLY A 194 4.01 13.75 20.47
N LEU A 195 3.49 12.54 20.20
CA LEU A 195 3.86 11.75 19.02
C LEU A 195 3.06 12.15 17.77
N ILE A 196 1.83 12.61 17.99
CA ILE A 196 0.94 13.09 16.94
C ILE A 196 0.26 14.40 17.34
N GLU A 197 -0.21 15.13 16.34
CA GLU A 197 -1.18 16.22 16.50
C GLU A 197 -2.50 15.86 15.83
N MET A 198 -3.61 16.34 16.39
CA MET A 198 -4.95 16.10 15.86
C MET A 198 -5.55 17.42 15.40
N MET A 199 -5.87 17.49 14.11
CA MET A 199 -6.60 18.59 13.49
C MET A 199 -7.96 18.09 12.98
N ARG A 200 -8.84 19.01 12.57
CA ARG A 200 -10.16 18.63 12.04
C ARG A 200 -10.01 17.78 10.76
N GLY A 201 -10.25 16.48 10.90
CA GLY A 201 -10.21 15.54 9.77
C GLY A 201 -8.80 15.16 9.30
N CYS A 202 -7.76 15.52 10.07
CA CYS A 202 -6.38 15.22 9.76
C CYS A 202 -5.60 14.87 11.03
N LEU A 203 -4.67 13.93 10.92
CA LEU A 203 -3.67 13.59 11.92
C LEU A 203 -2.31 13.98 11.37
N VAL A 204 -1.42 14.51 12.22
CA VAL A 204 -0.05 14.84 11.85
C VAL A 204 0.90 14.06 12.74
N VAL A 205 1.78 13.28 12.14
CA VAL A 205 2.87 12.60 12.86
C VAL A 205 3.94 13.62 13.21
N ARG A 206 4.19 13.85 14.51
CA ARG A 206 5.18 14.83 15.00
C ARG A 206 6.52 14.20 15.30
N ASP A 207 6.51 12.98 15.78
CA ASP A 207 7.73 12.23 16.10
C ASP A 207 7.60 10.78 15.59
N ALA A 208 8.00 10.56 14.35
CA ALA A 208 7.96 9.26 13.72
C ALA A 208 8.93 8.25 14.37
N PHE A 209 10.05 8.74 14.92
CA PHE A 209 11.03 7.87 15.56
C PHE A 209 10.47 7.28 16.86
N ARG A 210 9.93 8.10 17.76
CA ARG A 210 9.30 7.63 18.99
C ARG A 210 8.00 6.85 18.70
N LEU A 211 7.23 7.24 17.67
CA LEU A 211 6.06 6.48 17.22
C LEU A 211 6.44 5.06 16.77
N ALA A 212 7.59 4.90 16.12
CA ALA A 212 8.12 3.59 15.74
C ALA A 212 8.50 2.74 16.96
N GLN A 213 9.05 3.34 18.01
CA GLN A 213 9.41 2.65 19.27
C GLN A 213 8.20 2.07 19.99
N ILE A 214 7.03 2.74 19.95
CA ILE A 214 5.80 2.25 20.58
C ILE A 214 4.98 1.37 19.64
N SER A 215 5.29 1.35 18.35
CA SER A 215 4.66 0.43 17.41
C SER A 215 5.10 -1.00 17.68
N CYS A 216 4.35 -1.98 17.15
CA CYS A 216 4.84 -3.35 17.12
C CYS A 216 5.97 -3.51 16.10
N HIS A 217 6.85 -4.50 16.33
CA HIS A 217 7.95 -4.85 15.41
C HIS A 217 7.49 -5.16 13.98
N CYS A 218 6.20 -5.45 13.78
CA CYS A 218 5.61 -5.71 12.46
C CYS A 218 5.84 -4.57 11.46
N TRP A 219 5.88 -3.30 11.91
CA TRP A 219 6.16 -2.17 11.02
C TRP A 219 7.54 -2.28 10.38
N SER A 220 8.59 -2.41 11.19
CA SER A 220 9.97 -2.46 10.69
C SER A 220 10.26 -3.72 9.86
N LEU A 221 9.55 -4.82 10.13
CA LEU A 221 9.63 -6.04 9.33
C LEU A 221 9.04 -5.83 7.93
N ILE A 222 7.85 -5.21 7.84
CA ILE A 222 7.19 -4.92 6.57
C ILE A 222 8.04 -3.97 5.71
N GLU A 223 8.57 -2.88 6.28
CA GLU A 223 9.39 -1.90 5.56
C GLU A 223 10.68 -2.53 5.04
N ARG A 224 11.43 -3.25 5.90
CA ARG A 224 12.67 -3.92 5.49
C ARG A 224 12.43 -4.95 4.39
N GLU A 225 11.33 -5.69 4.47
CA GLU A 225 11.02 -6.70 3.46
C GLU A 225 10.62 -6.06 2.13
N TYR A 226 9.86 -4.96 2.15
CA TYR A 226 9.55 -4.18 0.96
C TYR A 226 10.84 -3.70 0.27
N GLU A 227 11.76 -3.11 1.03
CA GLU A 227 13.04 -2.65 0.50
C GLU A 227 13.88 -3.82 -0.05
N ARG A 228 13.98 -4.93 0.69
CA ARG A 228 14.72 -6.11 0.28
C ARG A 228 14.22 -6.69 -1.04
N GLN A 229 12.90 -6.78 -1.23
CA GLN A 229 12.32 -7.31 -2.46
C GLN A 229 12.62 -6.41 -3.66
N LEU A 230 12.57 -5.09 -3.49
CA LEU A 230 12.77 -4.15 -4.59
C LEU A 230 14.25 -3.89 -4.91
N LEU A 231 15.16 -3.95 -3.93
CA LEU A 231 16.60 -3.81 -4.16
C LEU A 231 17.16 -4.94 -5.04
N ASN A 232 16.54 -6.11 -5.01
CA ASN A 232 16.97 -7.29 -5.79
C ASN A 232 16.40 -7.31 -7.22
N VAL A 233 15.65 -6.29 -7.63
CA VAL A 233 15.13 -6.20 -9.00
C VAL A 233 16.28 -5.87 -9.96
N GLY A 234 16.57 -6.80 -10.88
CA GLY A 234 17.63 -6.64 -11.87
C GLY A 234 18.95 -7.36 -11.55
N THR A 235 19.13 -7.90 -10.35
CA THR A 235 20.25 -8.81 -10.06
C THR A 235 19.88 -10.25 -10.47
N PRO A 236 20.69 -10.91 -11.30
CA PRO A 236 20.46 -12.33 -11.60
C PRO A 236 20.47 -13.16 -10.30
N ASN A 237 19.57 -14.09 -10.18
CA ASN A 237 19.36 -14.97 -9.01
C ASN A 237 20.57 -15.85 -8.62
N SER A 238 21.71 -15.72 -9.30
CA SER A 238 22.90 -16.55 -9.09
C SER A 238 23.74 -16.21 -7.84
N GLU A 239 23.57 -15.03 -7.23
CA GLU A 239 24.35 -14.64 -6.05
C GLU A 239 23.65 -14.90 -4.70
N LEU A 240 22.34 -15.18 -4.69
CA LEU A 240 21.59 -15.39 -3.45
C LEU A 240 21.78 -16.74 -2.78
N LEU A 241 22.41 -17.72 -3.44
CA LEU A 241 22.61 -19.07 -2.90
C LEU A 241 23.91 -19.24 -2.10
N VAL A 242 24.82 -18.26 -2.07
CA VAL A 242 26.14 -18.39 -1.45
C VAL A 242 26.17 -17.98 0.03
N HIS A 243 25.19 -17.23 0.55
CA HIS A 243 25.20 -16.73 1.93
C HIS A 243 24.25 -17.43 2.91
N ALA A 244 23.54 -18.48 2.49
CA ALA A 244 22.63 -19.23 3.39
C ALA A 244 23.33 -20.34 4.21
N ASN A 245 24.65 -20.54 4.07
CA ASN A 245 25.44 -21.58 4.76
C ASN A 245 26.62 -21.00 5.56
N ARG A 246 26.42 -19.97 6.34
CA ARG A 246 27.33 -19.59 7.43
C ARG A 246 26.57 -19.17 8.67
#